data_7ebfa21065a582165b7470361183c556
#
_entry.id   7ebfa21065a582165b7470361183c556
#
_cell.length_a   1.000
_cell.length_b   1.000
_cell.length_c   1.000
_cell.angle_alpha   90.00
_cell.angle_beta   90.00
_cell.angle_gamma   90.00
#
_symmetry.space_group_name_H-M   'P 1'
#
loop_
_entity.id
_entity.type
_entity.pdbx_description
1 polymer ?
#
loop_
_entity_poly.entity_id
_entity_poly.type
_entity_poly.pdbx_seq_one_letter_code
_entity_poly.pdbx_strand_id
1 'polypeptide(L)'
;MIELGTLKEIKDLREVWPHEARDFTPWLAKNIGVLSETVGIDILIEETESSVGDFNVDIFATDADTGKKIIIENQLEETDHDHLGKLITYASGKSADLVIWLVRKARSEHRAAIEWLNNHTDERIGFILCEIKLFKIGDSEPAPKFEIIEQPNDWVKEMRKPSGSLERKALPKIADMLEWGVVSAGDILTAKGYDSESELLANGHVSVEGEEMSMLKWLKGLTGWQAVETYKFAIQKSSGKSLSEIRKEYMEKYNE
;
A
#
# COMPACT_ATOMS: atom_id res chain seq x y z
N MET A 1 32.78 -15.68 -19.73
CA MET A 1 32.42 -15.91 -18.30
C MET A 1 31.74 -14.64 -17.83
N ILE A 2 30.55 -14.71 -17.23
CA ILE A 2 29.86 -13.52 -16.73
C ILE A 2 30.54 -13.12 -15.41
N GLU A 3 31.05 -11.90 -15.33
CA GLU A 3 31.53 -11.33 -14.05
C GLU A 3 30.35 -10.96 -13.17
N LEU A 4 30.35 -11.42 -11.92
CA LEU A 4 29.33 -11.11 -10.95
C LEU A 4 29.81 -9.98 -10.02
N GLY A 5 28.96 -8.98 -9.83
CA GLY A 5 29.21 -7.91 -8.87
C GLY A 5 29.04 -8.39 -7.42
N THR A 6 29.71 -7.72 -6.48
CA THR A 6 29.55 -7.96 -5.03
C THR A 6 28.55 -7.00 -4.45
N LEU A 7 27.51 -7.55 -3.82
CA LEU A 7 26.49 -6.77 -3.10
C LEU A 7 27.09 -6.24 -1.80
N LYS A 8 27.04 -4.93 -1.58
CA LYS A 8 27.50 -4.26 -0.35
C LYS A 8 26.33 -3.58 0.33
N GLU A 9 26.17 -3.86 1.62
CA GLU A 9 25.16 -3.19 2.45
C GLU A 9 25.68 -1.82 2.92
N ILE A 10 24.82 -0.80 2.82
CA ILE A 10 25.00 0.52 3.44
C ILE A 10 24.33 0.45 4.80
N LYS A 11 25.14 0.36 5.86
CA LYS A 11 24.63 0.10 7.23
C LYS A 11 24.00 1.33 7.87
N ASP A 12 24.49 2.51 7.55
CA ASP A 12 23.95 3.77 8.04
C ASP A 12 22.97 4.33 7.01
N LEU A 13 21.69 4.16 7.26
CA LEU A 13 20.63 4.67 6.38
C LEU A 13 20.63 6.20 6.32
N ARG A 14 21.21 6.89 7.33
CA ARG A 14 21.30 8.34 7.38
C ARG A 14 22.29 8.94 6.40
N GLU A 15 23.16 8.11 5.81
CA GLU A 15 23.98 8.53 4.65
C GLU A 15 23.12 8.87 3.42
N VAL A 16 21.93 8.26 3.30
CA VAL A 16 21.00 8.47 2.19
C VAL A 16 19.79 9.32 2.63
N TRP A 17 19.27 9.07 3.83
CA TRP A 17 18.16 9.81 4.41
C TRP A 17 18.56 10.40 5.78
N PRO A 18 19.16 11.60 5.81
CA PRO A 18 19.58 12.22 7.07
C PRO A 18 18.45 12.40 8.09
N HIS A 19 17.24 12.66 7.62
CA HIS A 19 16.06 12.88 8.48
C HIS A 19 14.89 11.97 8.07
N GLU A 20 14.23 11.34 9.02
CA GLU A 20 13.04 10.51 8.78
C GLU A 20 11.90 11.28 8.13
N ALA A 21 11.39 12.29 8.80
CA ALA A 21 10.22 13.05 8.34
C ALA A 21 10.47 13.88 7.06
N ARG A 22 11.70 14.38 6.83
CA ARG A 22 12.00 15.26 5.68
C ARG A 22 12.51 14.51 4.46
N ASP A 23 13.20 13.40 4.66
CA ASP A 23 13.91 12.70 3.59
C ASP A 23 13.29 11.30 3.34
N PHE A 24 13.18 10.47 4.38
CA PHE A 24 12.72 9.08 4.22
C PHE A 24 11.22 8.98 3.98
N THR A 25 10.39 9.61 4.81
CA THR A 25 8.92 9.55 4.67
C THR A 25 8.45 10.07 3.30
N PRO A 26 8.94 11.23 2.78
CA PRO A 26 8.61 11.68 1.43
C PRO A 26 9.14 10.76 0.32
N TRP A 27 10.34 10.16 0.51
CA TRP A 27 10.86 9.19 -0.44
C TRP A 27 9.98 7.94 -0.47
N LEU A 28 9.63 7.37 0.70
CA LEU A 28 8.76 6.21 0.82
C LEU A 28 7.40 6.47 0.18
N ALA A 29 6.82 7.64 0.44
CA ALA A 29 5.53 8.04 -0.13
C ALA A 29 5.55 8.04 -1.67
N LYS A 30 6.63 8.49 -2.29
CA LYS A 30 6.80 8.48 -3.75
C LYS A 30 7.07 7.08 -4.31
N ASN A 31 7.64 6.19 -3.51
CA ASN A 31 8.09 4.87 -3.91
C ASN A 31 7.32 3.75 -3.17
N ILE A 32 6.11 4.02 -2.73
CA ILE A 32 5.33 3.12 -1.88
C ILE A 32 5.13 1.73 -2.52
N GLY A 33 5.16 1.66 -3.85
CA GLY A 33 5.05 0.40 -4.59
C GLY A 33 6.08 -0.66 -4.19
N VAL A 34 7.29 -0.25 -3.79
CA VAL A 34 8.32 -1.21 -3.32
C VAL A 34 7.93 -1.88 -2.00
N LEU A 35 7.31 -1.10 -1.09
CA LEU A 35 6.75 -1.67 0.14
C LEU A 35 5.51 -2.50 -0.16
N SER A 36 4.61 -2.00 -1.02
CA SER A 36 3.41 -2.72 -1.46
C SER A 36 3.72 -4.11 -2.00
N GLU A 37 4.74 -4.23 -2.87
CA GLU A 37 5.21 -5.52 -3.39
C GLU A 37 5.71 -6.46 -2.28
N THR A 38 6.42 -5.91 -1.29
CA THR A 38 6.96 -6.70 -0.18
C THR A 38 5.88 -7.23 0.73
N VAL A 39 4.90 -6.38 1.11
CA VAL A 39 3.84 -6.77 2.04
C VAL A 39 2.64 -7.43 1.34
N GLY A 40 2.61 -7.42 0.00
CA GLY A 40 1.54 -8.03 -0.80
C GLY A 40 0.21 -7.28 -0.72
N ILE A 41 0.24 -5.95 -0.47
CA ILE A 41 -0.94 -5.09 -0.36
C ILE A 41 -0.75 -3.90 -1.30
N ASP A 42 -1.79 -3.51 -2.02
CA ASP A 42 -1.76 -2.29 -2.83
C ASP A 42 -2.03 -1.06 -1.95
N ILE A 43 -0.96 -0.44 -1.44
CA ILE A 43 -1.03 0.67 -0.48
C ILE A 43 -1.30 1.97 -1.23
N LEU A 44 -2.41 2.62 -0.89
CA LEU A 44 -2.77 3.97 -1.33
C LEU A 44 -2.55 4.97 -0.20
N ILE A 45 -1.60 5.87 -0.38
CA ILE A 45 -1.33 6.91 0.62
C ILE A 45 -2.45 7.95 0.61
N GLU A 46 -2.99 8.21 1.78
CA GLU A 46 -4.00 9.22 2.03
C GLU A 46 -3.38 10.52 2.51
N GLU A 47 -2.47 10.40 3.49
CA GLU A 47 -1.89 11.52 4.19
C GLU A 47 -0.53 11.14 4.77
N THR A 48 0.43 12.06 4.74
CA THR A 48 1.68 11.98 5.49
C THR A 48 1.60 12.93 6.68
N GLU A 49 2.27 12.62 7.79
CA GLU A 49 2.23 13.39 9.04
C GLU A 49 0.78 13.62 9.53
N SER A 50 -0.04 12.55 9.49
CA SER A 50 -1.46 12.61 9.79
C SER A 50 -1.72 12.67 11.28
N SER A 51 -2.50 13.66 11.73
CA SER A 51 -2.72 13.93 13.16
C SER A 51 -3.55 12.87 13.87
N VAL A 52 -3.11 12.47 15.07
CA VAL A 52 -3.84 11.64 16.05
C VAL A 52 -3.76 12.32 17.42
N GLY A 53 -4.76 13.09 17.79
CA GLY A 53 -4.69 13.94 18.99
C GLY A 53 -3.52 14.93 18.88
N ASP A 54 -2.61 14.90 19.85
CA ASP A 54 -1.41 15.73 19.89
C ASP A 54 -0.21 15.13 19.13
N PHE A 55 -0.39 13.97 18.48
CA PHE A 55 0.67 13.23 17.78
C PHE A 55 0.38 13.11 16.29
N ASN A 56 1.41 12.77 15.52
CA ASN A 56 1.29 12.53 14.08
C ASN A 56 1.74 11.11 13.74
N VAL A 57 1.01 10.47 12.82
CA VAL A 57 1.39 9.24 12.15
C VAL A 57 2.21 9.59 10.92
N ASP A 58 3.34 8.93 10.69
CA ASP A 58 4.19 9.23 9.54
C ASP A 58 3.45 9.09 8.20
N ILE A 59 2.75 7.97 8.01
CA ILE A 59 1.92 7.74 6.82
C ILE A 59 0.59 7.08 7.23
N PHE A 60 -0.50 7.70 6.83
CA PHE A 60 -1.84 7.10 6.84
C PHE A 60 -2.22 6.71 5.42
N ALA A 61 -2.65 5.47 5.23
CA ALA A 61 -2.93 4.88 3.94
C ALA A 61 -4.16 3.97 3.98
N THR A 62 -4.58 3.49 2.82
CA THR A 62 -5.62 2.47 2.68
C THR A 62 -5.14 1.37 1.73
N ASP A 63 -5.63 0.16 1.94
CA ASP A 63 -5.52 -0.92 0.97
C ASP A 63 -6.47 -0.64 -0.21
N ALA A 64 -5.94 -0.56 -1.42
CA ALA A 64 -6.71 -0.25 -2.63
C ALA A 64 -7.83 -1.26 -2.91
N ASP A 65 -7.62 -2.52 -2.54
CA ASP A 65 -8.54 -3.60 -2.85
C ASP A 65 -9.66 -3.74 -1.80
N THR A 66 -9.33 -3.54 -0.52
CA THR A 66 -10.26 -3.81 0.59
C THR A 66 -10.76 -2.55 1.29
N GLY A 67 -10.11 -1.41 1.07
CA GLY A 67 -10.39 -0.15 1.79
C GLY A 67 -9.96 -0.19 3.25
N LYS A 68 -9.22 -1.20 3.70
CA LYS A 68 -8.68 -1.32 5.05
C LYS A 68 -7.71 -0.18 5.33
N LYS A 69 -7.81 0.39 6.53
CA LYS A 69 -6.95 1.48 6.98
C LYS A 69 -5.58 0.97 7.40
N ILE A 70 -4.54 1.60 6.88
CA ILE A 70 -3.15 1.24 7.12
C ILE A 70 -2.43 2.41 7.78
N ILE A 71 -1.67 2.10 8.82
CA ILE A 71 -0.71 3.02 9.43
C ILE A 71 0.69 2.51 9.12
N ILE A 72 1.59 3.40 8.71
CA ILE A 72 3.00 3.11 8.57
C ILE A 72 3.76 4.07 9.48
N GLU A 73 4.54 3.51 10.38
CA GLU A 73 5.44 4.23 11.28
C GLU A 73 6.88 3.92 10.90
N ASN A 74 7.69 4.94 10.70
CA ASN A 74 9.06 4.86 10.22
C ASN A 74 10.04 5.07 11.37
N GLN A 75 11.10 4.25 11.42
CA GLN A 75 12.19 4.40 12.38
C GLN A 75 13.51 3.98 11.75
N LEU A 76 14.33 4.93 11.33
CA LEU A 76 15.66 4.65 10.74
C LEU A 76 16.70 4.19 11.76
N GLU A 77 16.25 3.69 12.90
CA GLU A 77 17.04 3.14 13.99
C GLU A 77 16.61 1.71 14.35
N GLU A 78 17.17 1.17 15.43
CA GLU A 78 16.67 -0.09 16.01
C GLU A 78 15.33 0.17 16.71
N THR A 79 14.44 -0.83 16.70
CA THR A 79 13.18 -0.79 17.43
C THR A 79 13.34 -0.37 18.88
N ASP A 80 12.42 0.44 19.41
CA ASP A 80 12.36 0.87 20.81
C ASP A 80 10.94 0.81 21.39
N HIS A 81 10.83 1.05 22.70
CA HIS A 81 9.55 1.00 23.40
C HIS A 81 8.65 2.19 23.09
N ASP A 82 9.23 3.36 22.78
CA ASP A 82 8.48 4.58 22.47
C ASP A 82 7.70 4.39 21.17
N HIS A 83 8.34 3.88 20.12
CA HIS A 83 7.67 3.58 18.86
C HIS A 83 6.64 2.45 19.01
N LEU A 84 6.94 1.39 19.78
CA LEU A 84 5.94 0.35 20.09
C LEU A 84 4.70 0.94 20.74
N GLY A 85 4.85 1.87 21.69
CA GLY A 85 3.75 2.60 22.30
C GLY A 85 2.96 3.45 21.31
N LYS A 86 3.66 4.14 20.38
CA LYS A 86 3.04 4.91 19.31
C LYS A 86 2.20 4.04 18.38
N LEU A 87 2.70 2.87 17.94
CA LEU A 87 1.95 1.95 17.07
C LEU A 87 0.57 1.61 17.65
N ILE A 88 0.52 1.27 18.94
CA ILE A 88 -0.73 0.91 19.64
C ILE A 88 -1.65 2.13 19.75
N THR A 89 -1.09 3.28 20.12
CA THR A 89 -1.85 4.53 20.28
C THR A 89 -2.45 4.98 18.94
N TYR A 90 -1.67 4.94 17.87
CA TYR A 90 -2.11 5.38 16.55
C TYR A 90 -3.11 4.40 15.93
N ALA A 91 -2.88 3.10 16.10
CA ALA A 91 -3.82 2.07 15.68
C ALA A 91 -5.21 2.30 16.27
N SER A 92 -5.27 2.58 17.56
CA SER A 92 -6.53 2.89 18.26
C SER A 92 -7.13 4.21 17.76
N GLY A 93 -6.33 5.27 17.65
CA GLY A 93 -6.81 6.62 17.28
C GLY A 93 -7.36 6.72 15.86
N LYS A 94 -6.78 6.00 14.90
CA LYS A 94 -7.23 5.95 13.49
C LYS A 94 -8.19 4.79 13.21
N SER A 95 -8.42 3.89 14.16
CA SER A 95 -9.14 2.62 13.96
C SER A 95 -8.52 1.87 12.78
N ALA A 96 -7.20 1.64 12.86
CA ALA A 96 -6.45 0.98 11.80
C ALA A 96 -6.74 -0.52 11.76
N ASP A 97 -6.78 -1.08 10.55
CA ASP A 97 -6.90 -2.51 10.31
C ASP A 97 -5.51 -3.15 10.16
N LEU A 98 -4.49 -2.36 9.80
CA LEU A 98 -3.12 -2.81 9.65
C LEU A 98 -2.14 -1.73 10.12
N VAL A 99 -1.11 -2.16 10.84
CA VAL A 99 0.00 -1.31 11.27
C VAL A 99 1.30 -1.88 10.73
N ILE A 100 2.06 -1.08 9.99
CA ILE A 100 3.37 -1.44 9.46
C ILE A 100 4.43 -0.63 10.18
N TRP A 101 5.33 -1.30 10.88
CA TRP A 101 6.48 -0.69 11.51
C TRP A 101 7.72 -0.91 10.66
N LEU A 102 8.21 0.14 10.01
CA LEU A 102 9.44 0.11 9.22
C LEU A 102 10.62 0.54 10.09
N VAL A 103 11.62 -0.33 10.19
CA VAL A 103 12.78 -0.11 11.04
C VAL A 103 14.08 -0.42 10.31
N ARG A 104 15.18 0.19 10.75
CA ARG A 104 16.52 -0.22 10.32
C ARG A 104 16.87 -1.61 10.83
N LYS A 105 16.49 -1.92 12.08
CA LYS A 105 16.75 -3.22 12.69
C LYS A 105 15.72 -3.56 13.77
N ALA A 106 15.17 -4.74 13.70
CA ALA A 106 14.26 -5.28 14.70
C ALA A 106 15.05 -5.98 15.83
N ARG A 107 14.76 -5.61 17.09
CA ARG A 107 15.23 -6.37 18.24
C ARG A 107 14.32 -7.55 18.48
N SER A 108 14.88 -8.65 19.03
CA SER A 108 14.15 -9.88 19.33
C SER A 108 12.96 -9.68 20.25
N GLU A 109 13.09 -8.79 21.24
CA GLU A 109 12.06 -8.47 22.22
C GLU A 109 10.86 -7.78 21.57
N HIS A 110 11.10 -6.86 20.64
CA HIS A 110 10.04 -6.15 19.93
C HIS A 110 9.39 -7.03 18.85
N ARG A 111 10.16 -7.90 18.20
CA ARG A 111 9.62 -8.93 17.33
C ARG A 111 8.65 -9.82 18.10
N ALA A 112 9.05 -10.33 19.28
CA ALA A 112 8.18 -11.14 20.14
C ALA A 112 6.94 -10.36 20.62
N ALA A 113 7.07 -9.04 20.85
CA ALA A 113 5.92 -8.19 21.20
C ALA A 113 4.94 -8.05 20.04
N ILE A 114 5.41 -7.87 18.79
CA ILE A 114 4.55 -7.82 17.60
C ILE A 114 3.88 -9.18 17.36
N GLU A 115 4.60 -10.30 17.50
CA GLU A 115 4.04 -11.64 17.43
C GLU A 115 2.93 -11.83 18.49
N TRP A 116 3.16 -11.37 19.72
CA TRP A 116 2.18 -11.44 20.80
C TRP A 116 0.94 -10.59 20.49
N LEU A 117 1.10 -9.36 19.97
CA LEU A 117 0.00 -8.52 19.52
C LEU A 117 -0.83 -9.23 18.44
N ASN A 118 -0.19 -9.79 17.41
CA ASN A 118 -0.86 -10.52 16.34
C ASN A 118 -1.64 -11.75 16.82
N ASN A 119 -1.21 -12.36 17.93
CA ASN A 119 -1.87 -13.54 18.49
C ASN A 119 -2.98 -13.20 19.51
N HIS A 120 -3.01 -11.99 20.07
CA HIS A 120 -3.88 -11.63 21.19
C HIS A 120 -4.79 -10.43 20.90
N THR A 121 -4.65 -9.78 19.77
CA THR A 121 -5.59 -8.75 19.32
C THR A 121 -6.71 -9.37 18.48
N ASP A 122 -7.75 -8.59 18.23
CA ASP A 122 -8.87 -8.96 17.37
C ASP A 122 -8.36 -9.23 15.92
N GLU A 123 -8.96 -10.20 15.24
CA GLU A 123 -8.63 -10.57 13.85
C GLU A 123 -8.76 -9.41 12.84
N ARG A 124 -9.41 -8.31 13.26
CA ARG A 124 -9.57 -7.11 12.44
C ARG A 124 -8.33 -6.24 12.37
N ILE A 125 -7.35 -6.43 13.27
CA ILE A 125 -6.11 -5.66 13.28
C ILE A 125 -4.90 -6.58 13.14
N GLY A 126 -3.97 -6.17 12.28
CA GLY A 126 -2.69 -6.84 12.07
C GLY A 126 -1.51 -5.89 12.26
N PHE A 127 -0.37 -6.47 12.68
CA PHE A 127 0.89 -5.74 12.84
C PHE A 127 1.98 -6.40 11.99
N ILE A 128 2.63 -5.62 11.13
CA ILE A 128 3.78 -6.05 10.34
C ILE A 128 5.01 -5.30 10.85
N LEU A 129 6.06 -6.04 11.22
CA LEU A 129 7.39 -5.49 11.48
C LEU A 129 8.26 -5.76 10.27
N CYS A 130 8.81 -4.71 9.68
CA CYS A 130 9.59 -4.77 8.46
C CYS A 130 10.92 -4.04 8.60
N GLU A 131 12.02 -4.67 8.21
CA GLU A 131 13.33 -4.02 8.11
C GLU A 131 13.52 -3.40 6.74
N ILE A 132 14.12 -2.20 6.71
CA ILE A 132 14.65 -1.59 5.49
C ILE A 132 16.16 -1.69 5.48
N LYS A 133 16.71 -2.19 4.38
CA LYS A 133 18.15 -2.27 4.12
C LYS A 133 18.49 -1.59 2.82
N LEU A 134 19.69 -1.05 2.72
CA LEU A 134 20.21 -0.46 1.49
C LEU A 134 21.40 -1.25 1.00
N PHE A 135 21.42 -1.50 -0.29
CA PHE A 135 22.50 -2.22 -0.96
C PHE A 135 23.01 -1.47 -2.18
N LYS A 136 24.26 -1.70 -2.55
CA LYS A 136 24.83 -1.28 -3.83
C LYS A 136 25.79 -2.32 -4.39
N ILE A 137 26.00 -2.27 -5.70
CA ILE A 137 27.02 -3.07 -6.42
C ILE A 137 28.01 -2.09 -7.02
N GLY A 138 29.28 -2.14 -6.55
CA GLY A 138 30.29 -1.19 -6.99
C GLY A 138 29.87 0.26 -6.71
N ASP A 139 29.87 1.09 -7.74
CA ASP A 139 29.51 2.51 -7.68
C ASP A 139 28.05 2.78 -8.11
N SER A 140 27.19 1.75 -8.13
CA SER A 140 25.77 1.93 -8.42
C SER A 140 25.06 2.81 -7.39
N GLU A 141 23.91 3.35 -7.76
CA GLU A 141 22.99 3.97 -6.81
C GLU A 141 22.56 2.98 -5.74
N PRO A 142 22.26 3.44 -4.51
CA PRO A 142 21.70 2.61 -3.46
C PRO A 142 20.34 2.03 -3.87
N ALA A 143 20.15 0.73 -3.63
CA ALA A 143 18.90 0.03 -3.86
C ALA A 143 18.27 -0.37 -2.52
N PRO A 144 17.03 0.02 -2.21
CA PRO A 144 16.34 -0.39 -1.00
C PRO A 144 15.82 -1.82 -1.12
N LYS A 145 15.82 -2.52 0.01
CA LYS A 145 15.18 -3.82 0.17
C LYS A 145 14.39 -3.82 1.46
N PHE A 146 13.12 -4.17 1.40
CA PHE A 146 12.30 -4.42 2.57
C PHE A 146 12.30 -5.92 2.90
N GLU A 147 12.33 -6.23 4.19
CA GLU A 147 12.30 -7.60 4.70
C GLU A 147 11.27 -7.71 5.81
N ILE A 148 10.24 -8.54 5.64
CA ILE A 148 9.25 -8.81 6.69
C ILE A 148 9.89 -9.67 7.78
N ILE A 149 9.91 -9.15 9.01
CA ILE A 149 10.46 -9.81 10.19
C ILE A 149 9.38 -10.52 10.99
N GLU A 150 8.18 -9.91 11.05
CA GLU A 150 7.01 -10.47 11.73
C GLU A 150 5.72 -9.98 11.07
N GLN A 151 4.72 -10.83 10.99
CA GLN A 151 3.41 -10.52 10.39
C GLN A 151 2.32 -11.42 10.98
N PRO A 152 1.02 -11.05 10.85
CA PRO A 152 -0.09 -11.86 11.35
C PRO A 152 -0.10 -13.29 10.81
N ASN A 153 -0.36 -14.28 11.68
CA ASN A 153 -0.38 -15.70 11.30
C ASN A 153 -1.43 -16.04 10.22
N ASP A 154 -2.58 -15.38 10.22
CA ASP A 154 -3.65 -15.61 9.24
C ASP A 154 -3.28 -15.06 7.87
N TRP A 155 -2.43 -14.04 7.81
CA TRP A 155 -1.77 -13.58 6.59
C TRP A 155 -0.96 -14.71 5.94
N VAL A 156 -0.21 -15.46 6.73
CA VAL A 156 0.55 -16.64 6.29
C VAL A 156 -0.39 -17.80 5.90
N LYS A 157 -1.53 -17.95 6.57
CA LYS A 157 -2.54 -18.97 6.21
C LYS A 157 -3.27 -18.65 4.92
N GLU A 158 -3.57 -17.40 4.65
CA GLU A 158 -4.13 -16.98 3.35
C GLU A 158 -3.13 -17.14 2.20
N MET A 159 -1.85 -16.81 2.45
CA MET A 159 -0.77 -17.05 1.49
C MET A 159 -0.35 -18.53 1.40
N ARG A 160 -0.57 -19.34 2.46
CA ARG A 160 -0.23 -20.77 2.53
C ARG A 160 -1.41 -21.69 2.30
N LYS A 161 -2.61 -21.23 2.00
CA LYS A 161 -3.59 -22.15 1.42
C LYS A 161 -2.89 -22.80 0.25
N PRO A 162 -2.70 -24.14 0.23
CA PRO A 162 -2.22 -24.80 -0.97
C PRO A 162 -3.33 -24.56 -1.99
N SER A 163 -3.22 -23.45 -2.70
CA SER A 163 -3.86 -23.33 -3.96
C SER A 163 -3.23 -24.46 -4.80
N GLY A 164 -4.02 -25.41 -5.23
CA GLY A 164 -3.78 -25.80 -6.58
C GLY A 164 -3.56 -24.47 -7.31
N SER A 165 -2.29 -24.22 -7.64
CA SER A 165 -1.80 -23.19 -8.53
C SER A 165 -2.78 -22.05 -8.85
N LEU A 166 -2.62 -20.94 -8.20
CA LEU A 166 -2.76 -19.62 -8.80
C LEU A 166 -1.92 -18.67 -7.93
N GLU A 167 -0.77 -18.25 -8.45
CA GLU A 167 -0.14 -17.02 -8.04
C GLU A 167 -1.28 -16.01 -7.87
N ARG A 168 -1.47 -15.45 -6.67
CA ARG A 168 -2.27 -14.23 -6.53
C ARG A 168 -1.45 -13.13 -7.20
N LYS A 169 -1.60 -13.02 -8.51
CA LYS A 169 -1.22 -11.82 -9.23
C LYS A 169 -1.95 -10.68 -8.54
N ALA A 170 -1.21 -9.63 -8.21
CA ALA A 170 -1.83 -8.37 -7.79
C ALA A 170 -3.03 -8.11 -8.71
N LEU A 171 -4.17 -7.75 -8.13
CA LEU A 171 -5.37 -7.53 -8.95
C LEU A 171 -5.02 -6.51 -10.02
N PRO A 172 -5.32 -6.82 -11.28
CA PRO A 172 -4.96 -5.96 -12.41
C PRO A 172 -5.46 -4.53 -12.18
N LYS A 173 -4.58 -3.58 -12.45
CA LYS A 173 -4.86 -2.15 -12.29
C LYS A 173 -5.59 -1.61 -13.53
N ILE A 174 -5.98 -0.36 -13.48
CA ILE A 174 -6.64 0.29 -14.61
C ILE A 174 -5.77 0.28 -15.89
N ALA A 175 -4.44 0.31 -15.75
CA ALA A 175 -3.51 0.17 -16.87
C ALA A 175 -3.65 -1.18 -17.57
N ASP A 176 -3.75 -2.27 -16.81
CA ASP A 176 -3.97 -3.62 -17.35
C ASP A 176 -5.34 -3.71 -18.01
N MET A 177 -6.37 -3.11 -17.43
CA MET A 177 -7.73 -3.10 -18.00
C MET A 177 -7.80 -2.32 -19.31
N LEU A 178 -7.00 -1.24 -19.45
CA LEU A 178 -6.82 -0.50 -20.69
C LEU A 178 -6.09 -1.35 -21.74
N GLU A 179 -5.02 -2.04 -21.35
CA GLU A 179 -4.28 -2.96 -22.21
C GLU A 179 -5.14 -4.13 -22.68
N TRP A 180 -5.98 -4.68 -21.80
CA TRP A 180 -6.94 -5.72 -22.17
C TRP A 180 -8.07 -5.25 -23.07
N GLY A 181 -8.26 -3.94 -23.22
CA GLY A 181 -9.33 -3.35 -24.01
C GLY A 181 -10.73 -3.54 -23.40
N VAL A 182 -10.82 -3.86 -22.10
CA VAL A 182 -12.12 -3.96 -21.39
C VAL A 182 -12.63 -2.61 -20.93
N VAL A 183 -11.75 -1.63 -20.85
CA VAL A 183 -12.03 -0.20 -20.77
C VAL A 183 -11.13 0.54 -21.75
N SER A 184 -11.51 1.73 -22.16
CA SER A 184 -10.78 2.53 -23.14
C SER A 184 -10.61 3.97 -22.67
N ALA A 185 -9.53 4.62 -23.10
CA ALA A 185 -9.43 6.06 -22.95
C ALA A 185 -10.61 6.73 -23.67
N GLY A 186 -11.25 7.69 -23.02
CA GLY A 186 -12.51 8.30 -23.48
C GLY A 186 -13.77 7.65 -22.92
N ASP A 187 -13.67 6.51 -22.23
CA ASP A 187 -14.82 5.93 -21.53
C ASP A 187 -15.34 6.90 -20.46
N ILE A 188 -16.65 7.06 -20.41
CA ILE A 188 -17.29 7.84 -19.36
C ILE A 188 -17.52 6.94 -18.14
N LEU A 189 -16.99 7.38 -17.01
CA LEU A 189 -17.22 6.78 -15.71
C LEU A 189 -18.21 7.62 -14.91
N THR A 190 -19.14 6.96 -14.21
CA THR A 190 -20.06 7.58 -13.26
C THR A 190 -19.72 7.13 -11.84
N ALA A 191 -19.99 7.95 -10.85
CA ALA A 191 -19.79 7.59 -9.46
C ALA A 191 -21.06 6.93 -8.89
N LYS A 192 -20.94 5.74 -8.33
CA LYS A 192 -22.08 4.98 -7.78
C LYS A 192 -22.85 5.80 -6.73
N GLY A 193 -24.12 6.11 -7.02
CA GLY A 193 -24.98 6.86 -6.11
C GLY A 193 -24.79 8.38 -6.12
N TYR A 194 -23.99 8.91 -7.03
CA TYR A 194 -23.73 10.34 -7.20
C TYR A 194 -23.97 10.77 -8.65
N ASP A 195 -24.49 11.97 -8.85
CA ASP A 195 -24.68 12.56 -10.18
C ASP A 195 -23.39 13.27 -10.60
N SER A 196 -22.39 12.47 -10.98
CA SER A 196 -21.11 12.98 -11.45
C SER A 196 -20.51 12.03 -12.47
N GLU A 197 -19.93 12.62 -13.51
CA GLU A 197 -19.28 11.90 -14.62
C GLU A 197 -17.82 12.35 -14.74
N SER A 198 -16.99 11.44 -15.21
CA SER A 198 -15.60 11.72 -15.55
C SER A 198 -15.20 10.94 -16.79
N GLU A 199 -14.24 11.44 -17.55
CA GLU A 199 -13.67 10.75 -18.70
C GLU A 199 -12.39 10.01 -18.28
N LEU A 200 -12.30 8.70 -18.58
CA LEU A 200 -11.11 7.91 -18.32
C LEU A 200 -9.99 8.29 -19.31
N LEU A 201 -8.81 8.61 -18.80
CA LEU A 201 -7.64 8.96 -19.59
C LEU A 201 -6.74 7.75 -19.85
N ALA A 202 -5.89 7.82 -20.86
CA ALA A 202 -4.97 6.75 -21.26
C ALA A 202 -3.95 6.36 -20.18
N ASN A 203 -3.65 7.26 -19.23
CA ASN A 203 -2.76 7.01 -18.09
C ASN A 203 -3.49 6.45 -16.86
N GLY A 204 -4.80 6.16 -16.97
CA GLY A 204 -5.62 5.64 -15.88
C GLY A 204 -6.17 6.69 -14.91
N HIS A 205 -5.83 7.96 -15.11
CA HIS A 205 -6.50 9.08 -14.43
C HIS A 205 -7.86 9.36 -15.03
N VAL A 206 -8.59 10.29 -14.43
CA VAL A 206 -9.86 10.78 -14.96
C VAL A 206 -9.80 12.28 -15.19
N SER A 207 -10.54 12.74 -16.19
CA SER A 207 -10.80 14.15 -16.44
C SER A 207 -12.19 14.49 -15.95
N VAL A 208 -12.31 15.45 -15.04
CA VAL A 208 -13.57 15.97 -14.49
C VAL A 208 -13.64 17.46 -14.84
N GLU A 209 -14.62 17.85 -15.65
CA GLU A 209 -14.77 19.25 -16.11
C GLU A 209 -13.50 19.84 -16.75
N GLY A 210 -12.65 18.97 -17.35
CA GLY A 210 -11.39 19.35 -17.97
C GLY A 210 -10.17 19.35 -17.04
N GLU A 211 -10.34 19.08 -15.75
CA GLU A 211 -9.23 18.89 -14.81
C GLU A 211 -8.86 17.42 -14.70
N GLU A 212 -7.56 17.11 -14.88
CA GLU A 212 -7.03 15.76 -14.67
C GLU A 212 -6.77 15.49 -13.19
N MET A 213 -7.24 14.33 -12.71
CA MET A 213 -6.99 13.85 -11.35
C MET A 213 -7.06 12.33 -11.26
N SER A 214 -6.60 11.74 -10.13
CA SER A 214 -6.81 10.32 -9.90
C SER A 214 -8.29 10.01 -9.66
N MET A 215 -8.73 8.79 -10.05
CA MET A 215 -10.10 8.33 -9.75
C MET A 215 -10.44 8.41 -8.27
N LEU A 216 -9.47 8.09 -7.41
CA LEU A 216 -9.65 8.19 -5.96
C LEU A 216 -9.94 9.63 -5.52
N LYS A 217 -9.17 10.61 -6.04
CA LYS A 217 -9.38 12.03 -5.72
C LYS A 217 -10.76 12.51 -6.16
N TRP A 218 -11.19 12.12 -7.37
CA TRP A 218 -12.53 12.40 -7.86
C TRP A 218 -13.63 11.85 -6.94
N LEU A 219 -13.57 10.54 -6.64
CA LEU A 219 -14.58 9.87 -5.82
C LEU A 219 -14.60 10.37 -4.38
N LYS A 220 -13.41 10.68 -3.79
CA LYS A 220 -13.33 11.30 -2.46
C LYS A 220 -13.97 12.70 -2.43
N GLY A 221 -13.75 13.50 -3.46
CA GLY A 221 -14.36 14.82 -3.59
C GLY A 221 -15.89 14.76 -3.59
N LEU A 222 -16.47 13.71 -4.17
CA LEU A 222 -17.91 13.49 -4.22
C LEU A 222 -18.50 12.93 -2.93
N THR A 223 -17.82 11.92 -2.36
CA THR A 223 -18.34 11.18 -1.21
C THR A 223 -18.06 11.87 0.12
N GLY A 224 -17.00 12.67 0.19
CA GLY A 224 -16.47 13.20 1.45
C GLY A 224 -15.89 12.12 2.37
N TRP A 225 -15.77 10.88 1.89
CA TRP A 225 -15.27 9.75 2.67
C TRP A 225 -13.75 9.73 2.67
N GLN A 226 -13.17 9.32 3.76
CA GLN A 226 -11.72 9.17 3.88
C GLN A 226 -11.17 7.96 3.10
N ALA A 227 -11.99 6.93 2.88
CA ALA A 227 -11.66 5.76 2.07
C ALA A 227 -12.81 5.44 1.10
N VAL A 228 -12.48 5.16 -0.17
CA VAL A 228 -13.43 4.78 -1.22
C VAL A 228 -12.87 3.57 -1.97
N GLU A 229 -13.65 2.52 -2.09
CA GLU A 229 -13.33 1.36 -2.95
C GLU A 229 -13.46 1.79 -4.42
N THR A 230 -12.41 2.41 -4.97
CA THR A 230 -12.40 3.11 -6.25
C THR A 230 -13.01 2.28 -7.38
N TYR A 231 -12.60 1.01 -7.53
CA TYR A 231 -13.07 0.12 -8.60
C TYR A 231 -14.52 -0.36 -8.41
N LYS A 232 -15.06 -0.35 -7.20
CA LYS A 232 -16.47 -0.67 -6.94
C LYS A 232 -17.38 0.54 -7.11
N PHE A 233 -16.84 1.75 -6.90
CA PHE A 233 -17.60 3.00 -7.01
C PHE A 233 -17.54 3.63 -8.40
N ALA A 234 -16.48 3.42 -9.17
CA ALA A 234 -16.39 3.84 -10.55
C ALA A 234 -17.17 2.87 -11.46
N ILE A 235 -18.22 3.35 -12.09
CA ILE A 235 -19.12 2.60 -12.97
C ILE A 235 -18.86 3.04 -14.41
N GLN A 236 -18.55 2.12 -15.32
CA GLN A 236 -18.47 2.41 -16.74
C GLN A 236 -19.88 2.66 -17.27
N LYS A 237 -20.15 3.86 -17.75
CA LYS A 237 -21.49 4.31 -18.17
C LYS A 237 -22.07 3.45 -19.28
N SER A 238 -21.24 3.00 -20.22
CA SER A 238 -21.67 2.20 -21.39
C SER A 238 -22.16 0.80 -21.01
N SER A 239 -21.55 0.15 -20.02
CA SER A 239 -21.92 -1.20 -19.58
C SER A 239 -22.80 -1.22 -18.34
N GLY A 240 -22.83 -0.13 -17.57
CA GLY A 240 -23.50 -0.05 -16.27
C GLY A 240 -22.82 -0.88 -15.17
N LYS A 241 -21.62 -1.41 -15.42
CA LYS A 241 -20.86 -2.23 -14.49
C LYS A 241 -19.76 -1.43 -13.80
N SER A 242 -19.44 -1.81 -12.57
CA SER A 242 -18.27 -1.27 -11.88
C SER A 242 -16.98 -1.79 -12.52
N LEU A 243 -15.90 -1.01 -12.39
CA LEU A 243 -14.58 -1.46 -12.85
C LEU A 243 -14.16 -2.76 -12.16
N SER A 244 -14.59 -2.99 -10.91
CA SER A 244 -14.35 -4.25 -10.18
C SER A 244 -15.07 -5.45 -10.82
N GLU A 245 -16.31 -5.27 -11.28
CA GLU A 245 -17.08 -6.33 -11.98
C GLU A 245 -16.49 -6.61 -13.35
N ILE A 246 -16.14 -5.59 -14.13
CA ILE A 246 -15.51 -5.74 -15.46
C ILE A 246 -14.19 -6.50 -15.33
N ARG A 247 -13.33 -6.10 -14.38
CA ARG A 247 -12.07 -6.78 -14.07
C ARG A 247 -12.28 -8.25 -13.73
N LYS A 248 -13.23 -8.53 -12.84
CA LYS A 248 -13.55 -9.89 -12.40
C LYS A 248 -14.02 -10.77 -13.55
N GLU A 249 -14.95 -10.29 -14.38
CA GLU A 249 -15.46 -11.02 -15.54
C GLU A 249 -14.35 -11.35 -16.56
N TYR A 250 -13.43 -10.42 -16.79
CA TYR A 250 -12.30 -10.67 -17.68
C TYR A 250 -11.38 -11.75 -17.12
N MET A 251 -11.04 -11.64 -15.83
CA MET A 251 -10.17 -12.61 -15.15
C MET A 251 -10.78 -14.01 -15.14
N GLU A 252 -12.10 -14.13 -14.87
CA GLU A 252 -12.80 -15.41 -14.90
C GLU A 252 -12.82 -16.04 -16.32
N LYS A 253 -12.87 -15.20 -17.35
CA LYS A 253 -12.92 -15.67 -18.73
C LYS A 253 -11.57 -16.12 -19.30
N TYR A 254 -10.46 -15.53 -18.85
CA TYR A 254 -9.13 -15.75 -19.44
C TYR A 254 -8.12 -16.39 -18.50
N ASN A 255 -8.48 -16.71 -17.24
CA ASN A 255 -7.66 -17.43 -16.28
C ASN A 255 -8.17 -18.86 -16.00
N GLU A 256 -8.84 -19.51 -16.97
CA GLU A 256 -9.06 -20.96 -16.96
C GLU A 256 -7.82 -21.74 -17.40
#